data_f47601d5c16ab523454803b62e8bdbae
#
_entry.id   f47601d5c16ab523454803b62e8bdbae
#
_cell.length_a   1.000
_cell.length_b   1.000
_cell.length_c   1.000
_cell.angle_alpha   90.00
_cell.angle_beta   90.00
_cell.angle_gamma   90.00
#
_symmetry.space_group_name_H-M   'P 1'
#
loop_
_entity.id
_entity.type
_entity.pdbx_description
1 polymer ?
#
loop_
_entity_poly.entity_id
_entity_poly.type
_entity_poly.pdbx_seq_one_letter_code
_entity_poly.pdbx_strand_id
1 'polypeptide(L)'
;MNNIELINTVHALKRGNLVAFPTETVFGLGGDGLNKDAVERIYKVKNRPKSRPLIMHVPNIFLAKSISSSWTSNAMKLAKKFWPGPLTLILKKSDLLSSSLTAGKQTVGIRIPSHPFALEMLNQFSKVGSGVVAAPSANRFGSVSATRASDVFLSLSKYLLKGDVVVNLNPMNVCNFGFESTIVDCSTKNIKILRLGVIKKSQIELVLGKDVDNGFIDAKEGQTSGSSVSHYAPITPLLVTNIFKIKEFISAVANHKKKFFYGGFLN
;
A
#
# COMPACT_ATOMS: atom_id res chain seq x y z
N MET A 1 -19.10 -12.91 -3.27
CA MET A 1 -17.97 -12.81 -2.33
C MET A 1 -17.94 -14.06 -1.48
N ASN A 2 -16.81 -14.69 -1.24
CA ASN A 2 -16.74 -15.89 -0.39
C ASN A 2 -16.89 -15.46 1.08
N ASN A 3 -18.08 -15.68 1.66
CA ASN A 3 -18.42 -15.25 3.02
C ASN A 3 -17.51 -15.88 4.09
N ILE A 4 -17.07 -17.14 3.88
CA ILE A 4 -16.20 -17.85 4.82
C ILE A 4 -14.82 -17.17 4.90
N GLU A 5 -14.25 -16.80 3.76
CA GLU A 5 -12.95 -16.14 3.71
C GLU A 5 -12.99 -14.75 4.37
N LEU A 6 -14.07 -14.00 4.15
CA LEU A 6 -14.30 -12.70 4.80
C LEU A 6 -14.40 -12.84 6.32
N ILE A 7 -15.20 -13.79 6.81
CA ILE A 7 -15.37 -14.07 8.24
C ILE A 7 -14.04 -14.46 8.88
N ASN A 8 -13.28 -15.37 8.27
CA ASN A 8 -11.98 -15.82 8.76
C ASN A 8 -10.99 -14.65 8.85
N THR A 9 -10.99 -13.78 7.84
CA THR A 9 -10.14 -12.60 7.76
C THR A 9 -10.45 -11.61 8.90
N VAL A 10 -11.72 -11.31 9.12
CA VAL A 10 -12.17 -10.41 10.19
C VAL A 10 -11.85 -10.99 11.58
N HIS A 11 -12.06 -12.29 11.77
CA HIS A 11 -11.69 -12.98 13.02
C HIS A 11 -10.18 -12.97 13.27
N ALA A 12 -9.37 -13.13 12.21
CA ALA A 12 -7.91 -13.04 12.33
C ALA A 12 -7.49 -11.63 12.83
N LEU A 13 -8.01 -10.57 12.19
CA LEU A 13 -7.75 -9.19 12.64
C LEU A 13 -8.16 -8.97 14.10
N LYS A 14 -9.36 -9.42 14.50
CA LYS A 14 -9.86 -9.29 15.86
C LYS A 14 -8.97 -9.98 16.90
N ARG A 15 -8.31 -11.09 16.52
CA ARG A 15 -7.38 -11.84 17.39
C ARG A 15 -5.96 -11.25 17.38
N GLY A 16 -5.70 -10.16 16.67
CA GLY A 16 -4.38 -9.56 16.52
C GLY A 16 -3.46 -10.30 15.54
N ASN A 17 -4.01 -11.20 14.72
CA ASN A 17 -3.27 -11.86 13.64
C ASN A 17 -3.13 -10.94 12.43
N LEU A 18 -2.18 -11.27 11.55
CA LEU A 18 -1.97 -10.56 10.31
C LEU A 18 -2.81 -11.13 9.17
N VAL A 19 -3.19 -10.25 8.26
CA VAL A 19 -3.96 -10.62 7.07
C VAL A 19 -3.28 -10.03 5.83
N ALA A 20 -3.01 -10.85 4.83
CA ALA A 20 -2.68 -10.35 3.51
C ALA A 20 -3.94 -10.32 2.66
N PHE A 21 -4.31 -9.15 2.16
CA PHE A 21 -5.58 -8.94 1.45
C PHE A 21 -5.38 -8.10 0.18
N PRO A 22 -6.17 -8.35 -0.88
CA PRO A 22 -6.11 -7.59 -2.11
C PRO A 22 -6.68 -6.19 -1.92
N THR A 23 -6.05 -5.22 -2.59
CA THR A 23 -6.64 -3.90 -2.84
C THR A 23 -6.66 -3.66 -4.34
N GLU A 24 -7.28 -2.58 -4.80
CA GLU A 24 -7.25 -2.21 -6.22
C GLU A 24 -5.84 -1.89 -6.74
N THR A 25 -4.90 -1.63 -5.83
CA THR A 25 -3.49 -1.32 -6.14
C THR A 25 -2.60 -2.56 -6.07
N VAL A 26 -2.26 -3.03 -4.88
CA VAL A 26 -1.42 -4.19 -4.59
C VAL A 26 -1.95 -4.90 -3.34
N PHE A 27 -1.52 -6.13 -3.08
CA PHE A 27 -1.83 -6.78 -1.80
C PHE A 27 -1.23 -6.01 -0.64
N GLY A 28 -2.03 -5.81 0.42
CA GLY A 28 -1.61 -5.26 1.70
C GLY A 28 -1.36 -6.36 2.73
N LEU A 29 -0.30 -6.26 3.54
CA LEU A 29 -0.14 -7.04 4.76
C LEU A 29 -0.64 -6.22 5.93
N GLY A 30 -1.81 -6.54 6.44
CA GLY A 30 -2.52 -5.77 7.45
C GLY A 30 -2.57 -6.42 8.82
N GLY A 31 -2.72 -5.58 9.83
CA GLY A 31 -3.07 -5.94 11.19
C GLY A 31 -3.88 -4.81 11.81
N ASP A 32 -4.54 -5.09 12.95
CA ASP A 32 -5.26 -4.05 13.68
C ASP A 32 -4.30 -2.89 14.02
N GLY A 33 -4.59 -1.71 13.47
CA GLY A 33 -3.76 -0.53 13.64
C GLY A 33 -3.74 0.03 15.06
N LEU A 34 -4.68 -0.35 15.92
CA LEU A 34 -4.68 0.03 17.32
C LEU A 34 -4.06 -1.05 18.22
N ASN A 35 -3.73 -2.22 17.68
CA ASN A 35 -3.02 -3.28 18.40
C ASN A 35 -1.51 -3.16 18.17
N LYS A 36 -0.77 -2.80 19.22
CA LYS A 36 0.67 -2.59 19.19
C LYS A 36 1.45 -3.83 18.73
N ASP A 37 1.03 -5.02 19.17
CA ASP A 37 1.72 -6.27 18.84
C ASP A 37 1.51 -6.64 17.37
N ALA A 38 0.31 -6.45 16.83
CA ALA A 38 0.02 -6.64 15.42
C ALA A 38 0.88 -5.70 14.55
N VAL A 39 1.01 -4.43 14.95
CA VAL A 39 1.84 -3.44 14.26
C VAL A 39 3.33 -3.84 14.28
N GLU A 40 3.86 -4.23 15.44
CA GLU A 40 5.24 -4.69 15.56
C GLU A 40 5.50 -5.93 14.68
N ARG A 41 4.54 -6.85 14.61
CA ARG A 41 4.62 -8.03 13.75
C ARG A 41 4.67 -7.66 12.26
N ILE A 42 3.92 -6.64 11.81
CA ILE A 42 4.02 -6.16 10.42
C ILE A 42 5.46 -5.77 10.08
N TYR A 43 6.11 -4.98 10.92
CA TYR A 43 7.50 -4.58 10.72
C TYR A 43 8.44 -5.78 10.68
N LYS A 44 8.29 -6.72 11.61
CA LYS A 44 9.12 -7.94 11.71
C LYS A 44 8.94 -8.84 10.48
N VAL A 45 7.71 -9.18 10.10
CA VAL A 45 7.40 -10.06 8.96
C VAL A 45 7.94 -9.47 7.67
N LYS A 46 7.82 -8.16 7.46
CA LYS A 46 8.34 -7.49 6.27
C LYS A 46 9.83 -7.19 6.30
N ASN A 47 10.51 -7.31 7.44
CA ASN A 47 11.85 -6.75 7.66
C ASN A 47 11.90 -5.25 7.29
N ARG A 48 10.86 -4.51 7.70
CA ARG A 48 10.69 -3.09 7.38
C ARG A 48 11.35 -2.23 8.46
N PRO A 49 12.16 -1.22 8.09
CA PRO A 49 12.69 -0.27 9.07
C PRO A 49 11.55 0.46 9.82
N LYS A 50 11.67 0.55 11.16
CA LYS A 50 10.66 1.24 11.99
C LYS A 50 10.57 2.75 11.72
N SER A 51 11.58 3.33 11.07
CA SER A 51 11.57 4.72 10.58
C SER A 51 10.58 4.97 9.41
N ARG A 52 10.01 3.89 8.83
CA ARG A 52 9.07 3.97 7.72
C ARG A 52 7.64 3.84 8.21
N PRO A 53 6.83 4.92 8.22
CA PRO A 53 5.46 4.88 8.74
C PRO A 53 4.57 3.92 7.95
N LEU A 54 3.49 3.48 8.57
CA LEU A 54 2.46 2.65 7.95
C LEU A 54 1.28 3.52 7.50
N ILE A 55 0.54 3.02 6.50
CA ILE A 55 -0.72 3.62 6.02
C ILE A 55 -1.88 2.92 6.70
N MET A 56 -2.80 3.71 7.27
CA MET A 56 -4.03 3.24 7.87
C MET A 56 -5.12 3.10 6.81
N HIS A 57 -5.69 1.91 6.71
CA HIS A 57 -6.86 1.64 5.87
C HIS A 57 -8.09 1.64 6.74
N VAL A 58 -9.13 2.36 6.33
CA VAL A 58 -10.38 2.52 7.05
C VAL A 58 -11.58 2.38 6.11
N PRO A 59 -12.78 1.97 6.58
CA PRO A 59 -13.93 1.74 5.72
C PRO A 59 -14.60 3.03 5.21
N ASN A 60 -14.48 4.12 5.95
CA ASN A 60 -15.23 5.34 5.66
C ASN A 60 -14.54 6.60 6.22
N ILE A 61 -15.07 7.76 5.81
CA ILE A 61 -14.53 9.06 6.20
C ILE A 61 -14.74 9.37 7.69
N PHE A 62 -15.76 8.77 8.31
CA PHE A 62 -16.01 8.95 9.75
C PHE A 62 -14.85 8.38 10.56
N LEU A 63 -14.44 7.15 10.26
CA LEU A 63 -13.29 6.53 10.92
C LEU A 63 -11.97 7.20 10.53
N ALA A 64 -11.82 7.70 9.30
CA ALA A 64 -10.67 8.52 8.90
C ALA A 64 -10.54 9.78 9.77
N LYS A 65 -11.65 10.41 10.11
CA LYS A 65 -11.69 11.59 10.99
C LYS A 65 -11.36 11.27 12.44
N SER A 66 -11.75 10.11 12.95
CA SER A 66 -11.45 9.74 14.35
C SER A 66 -9.96 9.52 14.62
N ILE A 67 -9.21 9.05 13.62
CA ILE A 67 -7.76 8.82 13.72
C ILE A 67 -6.89 9.99 13.26
N SER A 68 -7.50 11.11 12.88
CA SER A 68 -6.82 12.34 12.48
C SER A 68 -7.34 13.54 13.26
N SER A 69 -6.46 14.48 13.62
CA SER A 69 -6.82 15.64 14.46
C SER A 69 -7.29 16.85 13.65
N SER A 70 -6.98 16.93 12.37
CA SER A 70 -7.42 18.06 11.54
C SER A 70 -7.60 17.69 10.07
N TRP A 71 -8.60 18.35 9.43
CA TRP A 71 -8.91 18.22 8.02
C TRP A 71 -8.89 19.59 7.34
N THR A 72 -8.02 19.75 6.37
CA THR A 72 -8.06 20.94 5.51
C THR A 72 -9.20 20.82 4.49
N SER A 73 -9.67 21.96 3.95
CA SER A 73 -10.67 21.95 2.85
C SER A 73 -10.15 21.17 1.63
N ASN A 74 -8.86 21.25 1.35
CA ASN A 74 -8.21 20.53 0.26
C ASN A 74 -8.22 19.01 0.49
N ALA A 75 -7.89 18.55 1.71
CA ALA A 75 -7.98 17.15 2.08
C ALA A 75 -9.40 16.62 1.87
N MET A 76 -10.42 17.40 2.25
CA MET A 76 -11.82 17.03 2.09
C MET A 76 -12.24 16.96 0.60
N LYS A 77 -11.80 17.91 -0.23
CA LYS A 77 -12.05 17.88 -1.69
C LYS A 77 -11.46 16.62 -2.32
N LEU A 78 -10.19 16.32 -2.02
CA LEU A 78 -9.51 15.12 -2.53
C LEU A 78 -10.15 13.83 -2.05
N ALA A 79 -10.48 13.73 -0.76
CA ALA A 79 -11.18 12.57 -0.20
C ALA A 79 -12.54 12.33 -0.87
N LYS A 80 -13.37 13.36 -1.02
CA LYS A 80 -14.67 13.26 -1.70
C LYS A 80 -14.56 12.81 -3.16
N LYS A 81 -13.49 13.17 -3.85
CA LYS A 81 -13.30 12.85 -5.27
C LYS A 81 -12.71 11.45 -5.47
N PHE A 82 -11.77 11.04 -4.63
CA PHE A 82 -10.93 9.87 -4.89
C PHE A 82 -11.09 8.72 -3.88
N TRP A 83 -11.93 8.87 -2.86
CA TRP A 83 -12.25 7.80 -1.92
C TRP A 83 -13.70 7.32 -2.11
N PRO A 84 -13.91 6.00 -2.08
CA PRO A 84 -12.92 4.90 -2.01
C PRO A 84 -12.03 4.85 -3.26
N GLY A 85 -10.70 4.62 -3.07
CA GLY A 85 -9.78 4.57 -4.21
C GLY A 85 -8.29 4.65 -3.87
N PRO A 86 -7.45 4.75 -4.91
CA PRO A 86 -6.01 4.64 -4.81
C PRO A 86 -5.32 5.95 -4.38
N LEU A 87 -5.93 6.68 -3.44
CA LEU A 87 -5.37 7.89 -2.83
C LEU A 87 -5.06 7.67 -1.36
N THR A 88 -3.85 8.03 -0.95
CA THR A 88 -3.45 8.14 0.45
C THR A 88 -3.28 9.61 0.81
N LEU A 89 -3.97 10.08 1.83
CA LEU A 89 -3.83 11.42 2.39
C LEU A 89 -2.98 11.37 3.65
N ILE A 90 -1.94 12.21 3.72
CA ILE A 90 -1.21 12.46 4.96
C ILE A 90 -1.90 13.60 5.69
N LEU A 91 -2.33 13.33 6.92
CA LEU A 91 -3.06 14.26 7.78
C LEU A 91 -2.36 14.34 9.15
N LYS A 92 -2.67 15.34 9.96
CA LYS A 92 -2.24 15.35 11.37
C LYS A 92 -2.90 14.19 12.11
N LYS A 93 -2.11 13.40 12.84
CA LYS A 93 -2.62 12.25 13.58
C LYS A 93 -3.43 12.68 14.80
N SER A 94 -4.40 11.88 15.22
CA SER A 94 -5.02 11.99 16.54
C SER A 94 -4.17 11.24 17.59
N ASP A 95 -4.41 11.52 18.86
CA ASP A 95 -3.72 10.87 19.99
C ASP A 95 -4.09 9.39 20.15
N LEU A 96 -5.12 8.92 19.48
CA LEU A 96 -5.48 7.49 19.41
C LEU A 96 -4.39 6.64 18.77
N LEU A 97 -3.58 7.23 17.86
CA LEU A 97 -2.54 6.50 17.16
C LEU A 97 -1.21 6.55 17.90
N SER A 98 -0.64 5.38 18.17
CA SER A 98 0.68 5.28 18.79
C SER A 98 1.79 5.83 17.87
N SER A 99 2.87 6.33 18.48
CA SER A 99 4.03 6.85 17.75
C SER A 99 4.74 5.77 16.91
N SER A 100 4.63 4.49 17.28
CA SER A 100 5.21 3.38 16.50
C SER A 100 4.58 3.25 15.11
N LEU A 101 3.28 3.50 14.96
CA LEU A 101 2.56 3.50 13.69
C LEU A 101 3.06 4.57 12.72
N THR A 102 3.36 5.73 13.26
CA THR A 102 3.72 6.93 12.48
C THR A 102 5.22 7.15 12.40
N ALA A 103 6.04 6.19 12.88
CA ALA A 103 7.50 6.33 12.98
C ALA A 103 7.92 7.63 13.72
N GLY A 104 7.21 7.96 14.81
CA GLY A 104 7.42 9.18 15.59
C GLY A 104 6.87 10.47 14.99
N LYS A 105 6.28 10.42 13.78
CA LYS A 105 5.74 11.62 13.11
C LYS A 105 4.40 12.05 13.73
N GLN A 106 4.13 13.36 13.66
CA GLN A 106 2.83 13.95 14.05
C GLN A 106 1.76 13.82 12.95
N THR A 107 2.06 13.05 11.91
CA THR A 107 1.18 12.85 10.75
C THR A 107 0.94 11.36 10.51
N VAL A 108 -0.18 11.04 9.90
CA VAL A 108 -0.60 9.67 9.54
C VAL A 108 -1.08 9.63 8.10
N GLY A 109 -0.70 8.56 7.38
CA GLY A 109 -1.26 8.25 6.06
C GLY A 109 -2.55 7.47 6.20
N ILE A 110 -3.63 7.95 5.59
CA ILE A 110 -4.97 7.33 5.63
C ILE A 110 -5.46 7.05 4.23
N ARG A 111 -6.12 5.91 4.03
CA ARG A 111 -6.73 5.51 2.76
C ARG A 111 -8.03 4.76 2.99
N ILE A 112 -9.00 4.97 2.11
CA ILE A 112 -10.20 4.14 1.96
C ILE A 112 -10.04 3.39 0.63
N PRO A 113 -9.73 2.09 0.63
CA PRO A 113 -9.50 1.33 -0.61
C PRO A 113 -10.83 1.09 -1.33
N SER A 114 -10.80 0.96 -2.67
CA SER A 114 -12.00 0.69 -3.47
C SER A 114 -12.22 -0.79 -3.80
N HIS A 115 -11.26 -1.67 -3.50
CA HIS A 115 -11.43 -3.10 -3.73
C HIS A 115 -12.59 -3.66 -2.90
N PRO A 116 -13.60 -4.34 -3.50
CA PRO A 116 -14.82 -4.76 -2.79
C PRO A 116 -14.55 -5.60 -1.55
N PHE A 117 -13.61 -6.58 -1.64
CA PHE A 117 -13.24 -7.39 -0.50
C PHE A 117 -12.59 -6.55 0.61
N ALA A 118 -11.63 -5.69 0.28
CA ALA A 118 -10.94 -4.87 1.27
C ALA A 118 -11.92 -3.94 1.99
N LEU A 119 -12.81 -3.29 1.25
CA LEU A 119 -13.79 -2.37 1.81
C LEU A 119 -14.77 -3.11 2.74
N GLU A 120 -15.27 -4.28 2.33
CA GLU A 120 -16.18 -5.08 3.15
C GLU A 120 -15.47 -5.65 4.41
N MET A 121 -14.24 -6.13 4.27
CA MET A 121 -13.41 -6.55 5.41
C MET A 121 -13.27 -5.43 6.44
N LEU A 122 -12.96 -4.21 6.00
CA LEU A 122 -12.84 -3.04 6.88
C LEU A 122 -14.18 -2.68 7.53
N ASN A 123 -15.28 -2.73 6.76
CA ASN A 123 -16.64 -2.50 7.28
C ASN A 123 -17.02 -3.52 8.35
N GLN A 124 -16.78 -4.81 8.12
CA GLN A 124 -17.08 -5.84 9.11
C GLN A 124 -16.16 -5.74 10.33
N PHE A 125 -14.87 -5.46 10.11
CA PHE A 125 -13.93 -5.28 11.21
C PHE A 125 -14.28 -4.07 12.09
N SER A 126 -14.85 -3.00 11.52
CA SER A 126 -15.30 -1.84 12.31
C SER A 126 -16.47 -2.11 13.24
N LYS A 127 -17.20 -3.22 13.04
CA LYS A 127 -18.31 -3.64 13.92
C LYS A 127 -17.84 -4.48 15.10
N VAL A 128 -16.69 -5.13 15.00
CA VAL A 128 -16.21 -6.12 15.99
C VAL A 128 -14.83 -5.82 16.55
N GLY A 129 -14.15 -4.80 16.03
CA GLY A 129 -12.81 -4.37 16.40
C GLY A 129 -12.61 -2.88 16.18
N SER A 130 -11.38 -2.46 15.95
CA SER A 130 -11.04 -1.03 15.76
C SER A 130 -11.54 -0.43 14.44
N GLY A 131 -11.70 -1.24 13.40
CA GLY A 131 -11.98 -0.80 12.05
C GLY A 131 -10.80 -0.10 11.36
N VAL A 132 -9.64 -0.01 12.03
CA VAL A 132 -8.43 0.61 11.50
C VAL A 132 -7.40 -0.48 11.22
N VAL A 133 -7.01 -0.66 9.96
CA VAL A 133 -6.02 -1.65 9.56
C VAL A 133 -4.75 -0.96 9.06
N ALA A 134 -3.64 -1.14 9.80
CA ALA A 134 -2.33 -0.71 9.34
C ALA A 134 -1.82 -1.68 8.28
N ALA A 135 -1.62 -1.23 7.05
CA ALA A 135 -1.20 -2.13 5.97
C ALA A 135 -0.21 -1.48 4.97
N PRO A 136 1.06 -1.87 4.99
CA PRO A 136 1.97 -1.73 3.86
C PRO A 136 1.72 -2.82 2.81
N SER A 137 2.40 -2.78 1.65
CA SER A 137 2.34 -3.85 0.64
C SER A 137 2.76 -5.22 1.19
N ALA A 138 2.19 -6.32 0.68
CA ALA A 138 2.39 -7.68 1.21
C ALA A 138 3.62 -8.39 0.62
N ASN A 139 4.80 -7.77 0.73
CA ASN A 139 6.09 -8.30 0.27
C ASN A 139 7.18 -7.98 1.29
N ARG A 140 8.32 -8.65 1.23
CA ARG A 140 9.52 -8.25 1.99
C ARG A 140 9.95 -6.84 1.59
N PHE A 141 10.49 -6.09 2.55
CA PHE A 141 10.93 -4.72 2.30
C PHE A 141 11.98 -4.66 1.17
N GLY A 142 11.79 -3.73 0.23
CA GLY A 142 12.64 -3.57 -0.95
C GLY A 142 12.27 -4.44 -2.16
N SER A 143 11.53 -5.54 -1.97
CA SER A 143 11.10 -6.42 -3.05
C SER A 143 9.90 -5.87 -3.83
N VAL A 144 9.59 -6.50 -4.97
CA VAL A 144 8.41 -6.18 -5.79
C VAL A 144 7.12 -6.41 -4.99
N SER A 145 6.15 -5.52 -5.14
CA SER A 145 4.85 -5.63 -4.48
C SER A 145 4.03 -6.78 -5.04
N ALA A 146 3.38 -7.54 -4.17
CA ALA A 146 2.53 -8.67 -4.55
C ALA A 146 1.23 -8.19 -5.20
N THR A 147 0.84 -8.80 -6.31
CA THR A 147 -0.43 -8.56 -6.99
C THR A 147 -1.37 -9.74 -6.93
N ARG A 148 -0.89 -10.91 -6.48
CA ARG A 148 -1.64 -12.16 -6.32
C ARG A 148 -1.32 -12.80 -4.98
N ALA A 149 -2.21 -13.64 -4.49
CA ALA A 149 -1.97 -14.42 -3.27
C ALA A 149 -0.71 -15.32 -3.38
N SER A 150 -0.45 -15.89 -4.55
CA SER A 150 0.78 -16.67 -4.82
C SER A 150 2.06 -15.88 -4.59
N ASP A 151 2.07 -14.59 -4.97
CA ASP A 151 3.24 -13.72 -4.76
C ASP A 151 3.46 -13.44 -3.27
N VAL A 152 2.35 -13.28 -2.51
CA VAL A 152 2.39 -13.15 -1.05
C VAL A 152 2.99 -14.41 -0.42
N PHE A 153 2.52 -15.60 -0.82
CA PHE A 153 3.05 -16.88 -0.30
C PHE A 153 4.54 -17.02 -0.60
N LEU A 154 4.98 -16.72 -1.82
CA LEU A 154 6.40 -16.77 -2.21
C LEU A 154 7.26 -15.83 -1.35
N SER A 155 6.75 -14.64 -1.03
CA SER A 155 7.50 -13.62 -0.31
C SER A 155 7.46 -13.77 1.21
N LEU A 156 6.32 -14.18 1.79
CA LEU A 156 6.06 -14.02 3.21
C LEU A 156 5.75 -15.33 3.97
N SER A 157 5.43 -16.45 3.31
CA SER A 157 4.94 -17.68 3.98
C SER A 157 5.82 -18.14 5.14
N LYS A 158 7.16 -18.03 5.01
CA LYS A 158 8.14 -18.44 6.05
C LYS A 158 8.07 -17.57 7.32
N TYR A 159 7.42 -16.44 7.28
CA TYR A 159 7.36 -15.44 8.36
C TYR A 159 5.97 -15.29 8.98
N LEU A 160 4.95 -15.88 8.32
CA LEU A 160 3.59 -15.90 8.83
C LEU A 160 3.45 -16.97 9.93
N LEU A 161 2.57 -16.70 10.90
CA LEU A 161 2.27 -17.61 12.00
C LEU A 161 0.95 -18.35 11.76
N LYS A 162 0.74 -19.41 12.51
CA LYS A 162 -0.56 -20.09 12.57
C LYS A 162 -1.64 -19.10 13.04
N GLY A 163 -2.67 -18.92 12.23
CA GLY A 163 -3.74 -17.93 12.46
C GLY A 163 -3.63 -16.67 11.61
N ASP A 164 -2.48 -16.40 10.98
CA ASP A 164 -2.40 -15.39 9.93
C ASP A 164 -3.13 -15.88 8.67
N VAL A 165 -3.74 -14.96 7.93
CA VAL A 165 -4.55 -15.29 6.74
C VAL A 165 -3.94 -14.65 5.51
N VAL A 166 -3.85 -15.41 4.42
CA VAL A 166 -3.61 -14.87 3.08
C VAL A 166 -4.88 -15.09 2.27
N VAL A 167 -5.57 -14.00 1.98
CA VAL A 167 -6.82 -14.01 1.21
C VAL A 167 -6.54 -14.47 -0.20
N ASN A 168 -7.18 -15.57 -0.61
CA ASN A 168 -7.04 -16.13 -1.94
C ASN A 168 -8.40 -16.15 -2.65
N LEU A 169 -8.72 -15.02 -3.27
CA LEU A 169 -9.93 -14.90 -4.08
C LEU A 169 -9.71 -15.51 -5.47
N ASN A 170 -10.80 -15.94 -6.10
CA ASN A 170 -10.80 -16.45 -7.48
C ASN A 170 -10.08 -15.44 -8.42
N PRO A 171 -9.39 -15.88 -9.50
CA PRO A 171 -8.54 -15.05 -10.39
C PRO A 171 -9.13 -13.74 -10.90
N MET A 172 -10.45 -13.60 -10.88
CA MET A 172 -11.15 -12.36 -11.27
C MET A 172 -11.04 -11.21 -10.27
N ASN A 173 -10.51 -11.44 -9.06
CA ASN A 173 -10.39 -10.42 -8.00
C ASN A 173 -8.92 -10.10 -7.67
N VAL A 174 -8.13 -9.87 -8.70
CA VAL A 174 -6.73 -9.43 -8.60
C VAL A 174 -6.63 -7.91 -8.51
N CYS A 175 -5.47 -7.43 -8.06
CA CYS A 175 -5.17 -6.00 -8.04
C CYS A 175 -5.22 -5.40 -9.45
N ASN A 176 -6.05 -4.37 -9.66
CA ASN A 176 -6.32 -3.82 -11.00
C ASN A 176 -5.12 -3.05 -11.58
N PHE A 177 -4.31 -2.43 -10.70
CA PHE A 177 -3.27 -1.51 -11.13
C PHE A 177 -1.85 -2.08 -11.05
N GLY A 178 -1.54 -2.92 -10.07
CA GLY A 178 -0.21 -3.52 -9.90
C GLY A 178 0.87 -2.56 -9.38
N PHE A 179 0.53 -1.31 -9.07
CA PHE A 179 1.41 -0.32 -8.43
C PHE A 179 0.66 0.49 -7.38
N GLU A 180 1.38 1.14 -6.50
CA GLU A 180 0.86 1.67 -5.24
C GLU A 180 0.04 2.96 -5.39
N SER A 181 -0.65 3.36 -4.30
CA SER A 181 -1.48 4.56 -4.23
C SER A 181 -0.66 5.84 -4.38
N THR A 182 -1.25 6.88 -4.96
CA THR A 182 -0.71 8.24 -4.88
C THR A 182 -0.78 8.74 -3.45
N ILE A 183 0.30 9.38 -2.94
CA ILE A 183 0.36 9.93 -1.60
C ILE A 183 0.43 11.45 -1.69
N VAL A 184 -0.52 12.11 -1.04
CA VAL A 184 -0.61 13.58 -0.97
C VAL A 184 -0.55 14.04 0.47
N ASP A 185 0.37 14.94 0.77
CA ASP A 185 0.46 15.60 2.08
C ASP A 185 -0.53 16.77 2.13
N CYS A 186 -1.52 16.63 2.99
CA CYS A 186 -2.55 17.61 3.31
C CYS A 186 -2.48 18.04 4.78
N SER A 187 -1.41 17.72 5.50
CA SER A 187 -1.23 18.06 6.92
C SER A 187 -1.04 19.55 7.16
N THR A 188 -0.68 20.31 6.13
CA THR A 188 -0.49 21.77 6.12
C THR A 188 -1.33 22.43 5.03
N LYS A 189 -1.28 23.76 4.95
CA LYS A 189 -1.92 24.53 3.86
C LYS A 189 -1.23 24.28 2.51
N ASN A 190 0.07 23.98 2.51
CA ASN A 190 0.85 23.69 1.31
C ASN A 190 0.72 22.20 0.98
N ILE A 191 -0.01 21.90 -0.08
CA ILE A 191 -0.23 20.52 -0.54
C ILE A 191 0.98 20.06 -1.33
N LYS A 192 1.49 18.86 -1.02
CA LYS A 192 2.61 18.24 -1.73
C LYS A 192 2.29 16.81 -2.12
N ILE A 193 2.68 16.41 -3.32
CA ILE A 193 2.63 15.00 -3.73
C ILE A 193 3.93 14.35 -3.25
N LEU A 194 3.81 13.38 -2.32
CA LEU A 194 4.96 12.68 -1.76
C LEU A 194 5.31 11.40 -2.52
N ARG A 195 4.35 10.84 -3.25
CA ARG A 195 4.54 9.69 -4.15
C ARG A 195 3.52 9.74 -5.27
N LEU A 196 3.99 9.61 -6.51
CA LEU A 196 3.12 9.36 -7.64
C LEU A 196 2.65 7.89 -7.63
N GLY A 197 1.42 7.68 -8.00
CA GLY A 197 0.77 6.37 -8.11
C GLY A 197 -0.31 6.43 -9.18
N VAL A 198 -1.41 5.71 -8.95
CA VAL A 198 -2.53 5.61 -9.91
C VAL A 198 -3.13 6.97 -10.30
N ILE A 199 -3.28 7.87 -9.32
CA ILE A 199 -3.84 9.20 -9.55
C ILE A 199 -2.72 10.13 -10.00
N LYS A 200 -2.88 10.71 -11.19
CA LYS A 200 -1.91 11.63 -11.80
C LYS A 200 -1.95 13.01 -11.11
N LYS A 201 -0.82 13.74 -11.15
CA LYS A 201 -0.72 15.12 -10.63
C LYS A 201 -1.81 16.02 -11.22
N SER A 202 -2.02 15.99 -12.53
CA SER A 202 -3.04 16.81 -13.21
C SER A 202 -4.47 16.58 -12.71
N GLN A 203 -4.80 15.36 -12.28
CA GLN A 203 -6.12 15.06 -11.70
C GLN A 203 -6.28 15.68 -10.31
N ILE A 204 -5.19 15.73 -9.52
CA ILE A 204 -5.17 16.37 -8.20
C ILE A 204 -5.31 17.88 -8.35
N GLU A 205 -4.55 18.48 -9.26
CA GLU A 205 -4.58 19.92 -9.57
C GLU A 205 -5.95 20.36 -10.06
N LEU A 206 -6.59 19.57 -10.93
CA LEU A 206 -7.94 19.83 -11.42
C LEU A 206 -8.96 19.90 -10.26
N VAL A 207 -8.87 18.99 -9.28
CA VAL A 207 -9.78 18.96 -8.12
C VAL A 207 -9.53 20.14 -7.18
N LEU A 208 -8.27 20.54 -7.04
CA LEU A 208 -7.88 21.64 -6.14
C LEU A 208 -8.02 23.02 -6.76
N GLY A 209 -8.04 23.10 -8.09
CA GLY A 209 -8.07 24.36 -8.84
C GLY A 209 -6.77 25.17 -8.71
N LYS A 210 -5.64 24.50 -8.49
CA LYS A 210 -4.30 25.11 -8.34
C LYS A 210 -3.19 24.10 -8.57
N ASP A 211 -2.00 24.59 -8.86
CA ASP A 211 -0.80 23.78 -8.95
C ASP A 211 -0.43 23.15 -7.59
N VAL A 212 0.19 21.98 -7.65
CA VAL A 212 0.62 21.22 -6.47
C VAL A 212 2.10 20.87 -6.57
N ASP A 213 2.83 21.11 -5.47
CA ASP A 213 4.26 20.85 -5.41
C ASP A 213 4.59 19.35 -5.49
N ASN A 214 5.70 19.03 -6.14
CA ASN A 214 6.29 17.70 -6.17
C ASN A 214 7.20 17.52 -4.95
N GLY A 215 6.62 17.17 -3.81
CA GLY A 215 7.36 16.97 -2.56
C GLY A 215 8.28 15.73 -2.56
N PHE A 216 8.17 14.84 -3.56
CA PHE A 216 9.05 13.68 -3.71
C PHE A 216 10.45 14.06 -4.26
N ILE A 217 10.60 15.22 -4.91
CA ILE A 217 11.90 15.73 -5.39
C ILE A 217 12.74 16.20 -4.20
N ASP A 218 12.11 16.80 -3.19
CA ASP A 218 12.76 17.35 -1.99
C ASP A 218 12.79 16.35 -0.82
N ALA A 219 12.13 15.20 -0.97
CA ALA A 219 12.03 14.22 0.11
C ALA A 219 13.40 13.58 0.38
N LYS A 220 13.94 13.82 1.59
CA LYS A 220 15.08 13.04 2.08
C LYS A 220 14.77 11.55 1.99
N GLU A 221 15.77 10.77 1.61
CA GLU A 221 15.64 9.32 1.49
C GLU A 221 14.96 8.74 2.73
N GLY A 222 13.86 8.04 2.54
CA GLY A 222 13.15 7.40 3.65
C GLY A 222 11.89 8.10 4.16
N GLN A 223 11.48 9.23 3.65
CA GLN A 223 10.29 9.94 4.18
C GLN A 223 8.97 9.28 3.79
N THR A 224 8.90 8.60 2.64
CA THR A 224 7.70 7.88 2.17
C THR A 224 8.03 6.45 1.75
N SER A 225 7.01 5.58 1.76
CA SER A 225 7.12 4.26 1.13
C SER A 225 7.34 4.45 -0.37
N GLY A 226 8.39 3.83 -0.92
CA GLY A 226 8.74 3.95 -2.33
C GLY A 226 9.87 4.94 -2.65
N SER A 227 10.41 5.68 -1.66
CA SER A 227 11.49 6.65 -1.86
C SER A 227 12.89 6.11 -1.55
N SER A 228 13.09 4.79 -1.46
CA SER A 228 14.41 4.18 -1.28
C SER A 228 15.10 3.97 -2.62
N VAL A 229 16.43 4.11 -2.65
CA VAL A 229 17.28 3.81 -3.83
C VAL A 229 17.05 2.37 -4.33
N SER A 230 16.88 1.40 -3.43
CA SER A 230 16.50 0.02 -3.76
C SER A 230 15.08 -0.23 -3.29
N HIS A 231 14.11 0.04 -4.16
CA HIS A 231 12.69 -0.28 -3.96
C HIS A 231 12.13 -0.90 -5.23
N TYR A 232 11.20 -1.84 -5.09
CA TYR A 232 10.65 -2.61 -6.22
C TYR A 232 11.72 -3.40 -6.98
N ALA A 233 12.81 -3.78 -6.29
CA ALA A 233 13.91 -4.48 -6.90
C ALA A 233 13.57 -5.97 -7.11
N PRO A 234 13.40 -6.45 -8.36
CA PRO A 234 13.20 -7.86 -8.64
C PRO A 234 14.51 -8.63 -8.39
N ILE A 235 14.39 -9.89 -7.93
CA ILE A 235 15.55 -10.79 -7.82
C ILE A 235 16.10 -11.09 -9.21
N THR A 236 15.21 -11.22 -10.21
CA THR A 236 15.57 -11.40 -11.61
C THR A 236 15.99 -10.05 -12.20
N PRO A 237 17.20 -9.91 -12.74
CA PRO A 237 17.62 -8.68 -13.38
C PRO A 237 16.69 -8.31 -14.53
N LEU A 238 16.29 -7.03 -14.61
CA LEU A 238 15.47 -6.47 -15.68
C LEU A 238 16.34 -5.54 -16.53
N LEU A 239 16.38 -5.81 -17.83
CA LEU A 239 16.94 -4.89 -18.81
C LEU A 239 15.83 -4.29 -19.66
N VAL A 240 15.76 -2.97 -19.69
CA VAL A 240 14.89 -2.22 -20.60
C VAL A 240 15.69 -1.81 -21.82
N THR A 241 15.31 -2.29 -23.00
CA THR A 241 15.97 -1.96 -24.27
C THR A 241 14.94 -1.75 -25.37
N ASN A 242 15.33 -1.08 -26.45
CA ASN A 242 14.47 -0.96 -27.61
C ASN A 242 14.47 -2.27 -28.44
N ILE A 243 13.43 -2.43 -29.26
CA ILE A 243 13.19 -3.66 -30.02
C ILE A 243 14.36 -3.98 -31.01
N PHE A 244 15.06 -2.98 -31.49
CA PHE A 244 16.18 -3.15 -32.47
C PHE A 244 17.43 -3.75 -31.80
N LYS A 245 17.66 -3.49 -30.51
CA LYS A 245 18.80 -4.01 -29.72
C LYS A 245 18.53 -5.36 -29.06
N ILE A 246 17.29 -5.82 -29.11
CA ILE A 246 16.87 -7.08 -28.43
C ILE A 246 17.60 -8.31 -28.99
N LYS A 247 17.76 -8.39 -30.31
CA LYS A 247 18.45 -9.51 -30.98
C LYS A 247 19.93 -9.61 -30.60
N GLU A 248 20.63 -8.47 -30.59
CA GLU A 248 22.03 -8.40 -30.16
C GLU A 248 22.19 -8.84 -28.68
N PHE A 249 21.28 -8.37 -27.85
CA PHE A 249 21.28 -8.74 -26.42
C PHE A 249 20.99 -10.23 -26.22
N ILE A 250 19.96 -10.80 -26.89
CA ILE A 250 19.65 -12.24 -26.81
C ILE A 250 20.86 -13.06 -27.25
N SER A 251 21.54 -12.68 -28.35
CA SER A 251 22.73 -13.38 -28.86
C SER A 251 23.89 -13.30 -27.87
N ALA A 252 24.13 -12.13 -27.25
CA ALA A 252 25.19 -11.95 -26.25
C ALA A 252 24.95 -12.78 -24.99
N VAL A 253 23.70 -12.95 -24.59
CA VAL A 253 23.32 -13.63 -23.33
C VAL A 253 23.07 -15.12 -23.53
N ALA A 254 22.68 -15.58 -24.72
CA ALA A 254 22.49 -17.00 -25.04
C ALA A 254 23.76 -17.83 -24.78
N ASN A 255 24.93 -17.21 -24.95
CA ASN A 255 26.23 -17.84 -24.67
C ASN A 255 26.49 -18.09 -23.16
N HIS A 256 25.71 -17.55 -22.24
CA HIS A 256 25.92 -17.66 -20.79
C HIS A 256 25.00 -18.66 -20.07
N LYS A 257 24.29 -19.56 -20.77
CA LYS A 257 23.39 -20.61 -20.22
C LYS A 257 22.36 -20.09 -19.20
N LYS A 258 21.97 -18.81 -19.24
CA LYS A 258 20.95 -18.25 -18.34
C LYS A 258 19.58 -18.27 -19.01
N LYS A 259 18.54 -18.65 -18.25
CA LYS A 259 17.14 -18.57 -18.70
C LYS A 259 16.68 -17.11 -18.71
N PHE A 260 16.05 -16.68 -19.80
CA PHE A 260 15.48 -15.34 -19.96
C PHE A 260 13.98 -15.47 -20.21
N PHE A 261 13.24 -14.52 -19.66
CA PHE A 261 11.84 -14.32 -19.99
C PHE A 261 11.73 -13.01 -20.78
N TYR A 262 11.12 -13.10 -21.93
CA TYR A 262 10.85 -11.97 -22.80
C TYR A 262 9.41 -11.49 -22.59
N GLY A 263 9.23 -10.20 -22.31
CA GLY A 263 7.93 -9.54 -22.28
C GLY A 263 7.98 -8.29 -23.16
N GLY A 264 7.19 -8.25 -24.24
CA GLY A 264 7.06 -7.09 -25.10
C GLY A 264 5.77 -6.34 -24.78
N PHE A 265 5.84 -5.01 -24.69
CA PHE A 265 4.67 -4.16 -24.83
C PHE A 265 4.52 -3.86 -26.33
N LEU A 266 3.41 -4.31 -26.92
CA LEU A 266 2.97 -3.82 -28.23
C LEU A 266 2.30 -2.47 -27.97
N ASN A 267 2.80 -1.40 -28.63
CA ASN A 267 2.12 -0.11 -28.68
C ASN A 267 0.85 -0.23 -29.52
#